data_98d798fcbab7cadd0cf2eaf9c2adb27f
#
_entry.id   98d798fcbab7cadd0cf2eaf9c2adb27f
#
_cell.length_a   1.000
_cell.length_b   1.000
_cell.length_c   1.000
_cell.angle_alpha   90.00
_cell.angle_beta   90.00
_cell.angle_gamma   90.00
#
_symmetry.space_group_name_H-M   'P 1'
#
loop_
_entity.id
_entity.type
_entity.pdbx_description
1 polymer ?
#
loop_
_entity_poly.entity_id
_entity_poly.type
_entity_poly.pdbx_seq_one_letter_code
_entity_poly.pdbx_strand_id
1 'polypeptide(L)'
;AFFGAICALAMLTACNAPQKSEPISGLKRADFQSEQQGKQTDLYTLTNKNGMEVCVTNFGGRIVSIMVPDKDGNMQDVVIGYSNITDYATKPSDFGASVGRYANRIANGVITIDDVVYDLPKNNFGHCLHGGCTLEPAPMGWQNQVFDVEKVTDNQIVLVKVSPDGEAGFPGNVVAKTTYTLTDDNAIDIVWTATTDKKTVINQTNHCYFNLNGDHQMPITNHLLQLNADCYTPVDSTYMTTGEIAPVAGTPMDFSA
;
A
#
# COMPACT_ATOMS: atom_id res chain seq x y z
N ALA A 1 -23.23 -14.97 45.03
CA ALA A 1 -23.60 -13.89 44.09
C ALA A 1 -22.58 -13.95 42.92
N PHE A 2 -23.01 -14.51 41.77
CA PHE A 2 -22.23 -14.51 40.54
C PHE A 2 -22.58 -13.27 39.76
N PHE A 3 -21.64 -12.38 39.52
CA PHE A 3 -21.77 -11.30 38.53
C PHE A 3 -21.24 -11.79 37.18
N GLY A 4 -22.14 -12.07 36.28
CA GLY A 4 -21.82 -12.33 34.89
C GLY A 4 -21.58 -11.01 34.15
N ALA A 5 -20.36 -10.77 33.70
CA ALA A 5 -20.04 -9.68 32.78
C ALA A 5 -20.53 -10.04 31.38
N ILE A 6 -21.56 -9.35 30.91
CA ILE A 6 -22.03 -9.41 29.54
C ILE A 6 -21.10 -8.53 28.71
N CYS A 7 -20.19 -9.13 27.94
CA CYS A 7 -19.46 -8.44 26.86
C CYS A 7 -20.46 -8.16 25.73
N ALA A 8 -20.89 -6.93 25.61
CA ALA A 8 -21.64 -6.46 24.44
C ALA A 8 -20.68 -6.37 23.24
N LEU A 9 -20.78 -7.34 22.33
CA LEU A 9 -20.13 -7.30 21.03
C LEU A 9 -20.87 -6.26 20.18
N ALA A 10 -20.32 -5.08 20.08
CA ALA A 10 -20.81 -4.05 19.16
C ALA A 10 -20.50 -4.51 17.73
N MET A 11 -21.50 -5.08 17.05
CA MET A 11 -21.45 -5.27 15.59
C MET A 11 -21.48 -3.88 14.96
N LEU A 12 -20.32 -3.44 14.47
CA LEU A 12 -20.22 -2.31 13.55
C LEU A 12 -20.91 -2.72 12.25
N THR A 13 -22.14 -2.32 12.06
CA THR A 13 -22.81 -2.39 10.76
C THR A 13 -22.09 -1.42 9.84
N ALA A 14 -21.27 -1.95 8.94
CA ALA A 14 -20.72 -1.18 7.84
C ALA A 14 -21.90 -0.58 7.06
N CYS A 15 -22.03 0.75 7.05
CA CYS A 15 -22.97 1.45 6.20
C CYS A 15 -22.58 1.17 4.75
N ASN A 16 -23.30 0.25 4.09
CA ASN A 16 -23.23 0.05 2.66
C ASN A 16 -23.77 1.31 1.98
N ALA A 17 -22.89 2.23 1.59
CA ALA A 17 -23.25 3.24 0.61
C ALA A 17 -23.60 2.53 -0.70
N PRO A 18 -24.66 2.96 -1.42
CA PRO A 18 -25.02 2.36 -2.69
C PRO A 18 -23.85 2.56 -3.68
N GLN A 19 -23.22 1.46 -4.04
CA GLN A 19 -22.11 1.53 -4.98
C GLN A 19 -22.66 1.71 -6.40
N LYS A 20 -22.14 2.70 -7.09
CA LYS A 20 -22.47 3.10 -8.46
C LYS A 20 -22.16 1.96 -9.47
N SER A 21 -22.54 2.18 -10.74
CA SER A 21 -22.26 1.36 -11.93
C SER A 21 -20.89 0.66 -11.90
N GLU A 22 -20.73 -0.40 -12.69
CA GLU A 22 -19.44 -1.06 -12.94
C GLU A 22 -18.33 -0.04 -13.19
N PRO A 23 -17.11 -0.25 -12.63
CA PRO A 23 -15.98 0.64 -12.85
C PRO A 23 -15.64 0.77 -14.34
N ILE A 24 -15.21 1.97 -14.77
CA ILE A 24 -14.76 2.21 -16.14
C ILE A 24 -13.47 1.43 -16.48
N SER A 25 -12.71 1.03 -15.47
CA SER A 25 -11.57 0.11 -15.60
C SER A 25 -11.96 -1.29 -16.09
N GLY A 26 -13.25 -1.64 -16.09
CA GLY A 26 -13.74 -2.98 -16.39
C GLY A 26 -13.53 -4.01 -15.28
N LEU A 27 -12.98 -3.61 -14.13
CA LEU A 27 -12.83 -4.48 -12.95
C LEU A 27 -14.21 -4.83 -12.39
N LYS A 28 -14.39 -6.09 -11.99
CA LYS A 28 -15.63 -6.54 -11.39
C LYS A 28 -15.48 -6.62 -9.87
N ARG A 29 -16.30 -5.87 -9.14
CA ARG A 29 -16.29 -5.91 -7.68
C ARG A 29 -16.38 -7.33 -7.12
N ALA A 30 -17.19 -8.20 -7.73
CA ALA A 30 -17.37 -9.58 -7.30
C ALA A 30 -16.07 -10.40 -7.30
N ASP A 31 -15.11 -10.08 -8.20
CA ASP A 31 -13.82 -10.76 -8.29
C ASP A 31 -12.85 -10.37 -7.14
N PHE A 32 -13.23 -9.33 -6.37
CA PHE A 32 -12.49 -8.89 -5.18
C PHE A 32 -13.19 -9.24 -3.86
N GLN A 33 -14.39 -9.84 -3.92
CA GLN A 33 -15.15 -10.22 -2.74
C GLN A 33 -14.82 -11.65 -2.33
N SER A 34 -14.12 -11.79 -1.22
CA SER A 34 -13.71 -13.07 -0.64
C SER A 34 -13.42 -12.90 0.85
N GLU A 35 -13.45 -13.99 1.58
CA GLU A 35 -12.91 -14.00 2.94
C GLU A 35 -11.41 -14.31 2.91
N GLN A 36 -10.60 -13.39 3.45
CA GLN A 36 -9.16 -13.54 3.61
C GLN A 36 -8.79 -13.27 5.06
N GLN A 37 -8.09 -14.21 5.71
CA GLN A 37 -7.64 -14.05 7.09
C GLN A 37 -8.78 -13.74 8.08
N GLY A 38 -9.98 -14.29 7.86
CA GLY A 38 -11.16 -14.05 8.68
C GLY A 38 -11.83 -12.68 8.48
N LYS A 39 -11.44 -11.94 7.44
CA LYS A 39 -12.03 -10.63 7.06
C LYS A 39 -12.50 -10.65 5.63
N GLN A 40 -13.57 -9.88 5.34
CA GLN A 40 -14.08 -9.72 3.99
C GLN A 40 -13.22 -8.71 3.21
N THR A 41 -12.85 -9.09 1.99
CA THR A 41 -12.23 -8.18 1.01
C THR A 41 -13.29 -7.63 0.07
N ASP A 42 -13.00 -6.47 -0.52
CA ASP A 42 -13.89 -5.81 -1.48
C ASP A 42 -13.10 -4.88 -2.40
N LEU A 43 -13.76 -4.38 -3.46
CA LEU A 43 -13.26 -3.33 -4.35
C LEU A 43 -14.12 -2.07 -4.17
N TYR A 44 -13.44 -0.95 -4.00
CA TYR A 44 -14.03 0.38 -3.81
C TYR A 44 -13.62 1.28 -4.97
N THR A 45 -14.60 1.95 -5.55
CA THR A 45 -14.39 2.84 -6.70
C THR A 45 -14.55 4.28 -6.25
N LEU A 46 -13.50 5.08 -6.40
CA LEU A 46 -13.48 6.50 -6.17
C LEU A 46 -13.61 7.23 -7.52
N THR A 47 -14.41 8.27 -7.57
CA THR A 47 -14.59 9.08 -8.78
C THR A 47 -14.59 10.57 -8.42
N ASN A 48 -14.08 11.41 -9.32
CA ASN A 48 -14.17 12.86 -9.19
C ASN A 48 -15.12 13.46 -10.25
N LYS A 49 -15.32 14.77 -10.19
CA LYS A 49 -16.22 15.47 -11.10
C LYS A 49 -15.72 15.51 -12.55
N ASN A 50 -14.42 15.29 -12.76
CA ASN A 50 -13.78 15.30 -14.07
C ASN A 50 -13.73 13.93 -14.74
N GLY A 51 -14.35 12.91 -14.10
CA GLY A 51 -14.47 11.55 -14.65
C GLY A 51 -13.23 10.67 -14.42
N MET A 52 -12.21 11.12 -13.68
CA MET A 52 -11.12 10.26 -13.24
C MET A 52 -11.66 9.21 -12.25
N GLU A 53 -11.16 8.00 -12.32
CA GLU A 53 -11.55 6.90 -11.45
C GLU A 53 -10.33 6.21 -10.83
N VAL A 54 -10.46 5.83 -9.56
CA VAL A 54 -9.46 5.04 -8.84
C VAL A 54 -10.14 3.87 -8.16
N CYS A 55 -9.71 2.65 -8.45
CA CYS A 55 -10.16 1.45 -7.77
C CYS A 55 -9.18 1.06 -6.65
N VAL A 56 -9.71 0.80 -5.46
CA VAL A 56 -8.96 0.44 -4.26
C VAL A 56 -9.52 -0.86 -3.68
N THR A 57 -8.67 -1.81 -3.32
CA THR A 57 -9.07 -2.95 -2.49
C THR A 57 -8.55 -2.78 -1.06
N ASN A 58 -9.32 -3.25 -0.08
CA ASN A 58 -8.87 -3.27 1.31
C ASN A 58 -7.86 -4.39 1.61
N PHE A 59 -7.60 -5.30 0.67
CA PHE A 59 -6.49 -6.25 0.78
C PHE A 59 -5.17 -5.54 0.47
N GLY A 60 -4.34 -5.35 1.49
CA GLY A 60 -3.09 -4.60 1.41
C GLY A 60 -3.28 -3.09 1.23
N GLY A 61 -4.52 -2.57 1.36
CA GLY A 61 -4.82 -1.16 1.11
C GLY A 61 -4.37 -0.69 -0.27
N ARG A 62 -4.61 -1.50 -1.31
CA ARG A 62 -4.00 -1.35 -2.63
C ARG A 62 -4.82 -0.47 -3.56
N ILE A 63 -4.14 0.43 -4.27
CA ILE A 63 -4.66 1.00 -5.51
C ILE A 63 -4.52 -0.09 -6.59
N VAL A 64 -5.64 -0.45 -7.22
CA VAL A 64 -5.72 -1.53 -8.22
C VAL A 64 -5.72 -0.98 -9.64
N SER A 65 -6.36 0.17 -9.84
CA SER A 65 -6.51 0.84 -11.14
C SER A 65 -6.55 2.35 -10.94
N ILE A 66 -5.98 3.09 -11.86
CA ILE A 66 -6.09 4.55 -11.99
C ILE A 66 -6.44 4.87 -13.43
N MET A 67 -7.72 5.19 -13.67
CA MET A 67 -8.22 5.56 -14.98
C MET A 67 -8.13 7.06 -15.18
N VAL A 68 -7.33 7.47 -16.16
CA VAL A 68 -7.13 8.88 -16.54
C VAL A 68 -7.42 9.08 -18.02
N PRO A 69 -7.92 10.26 -18.45
CA PRO A 69 -8.09 10.55 -19.86
C PRO A 69 -6.74 10.78 -20.54
N ASP A 70 -6.55 10.22 -21.72
CA ASP A 70 -5.45 10.58 -22.62
C ASP A 70 -5.73 11.94 -23.29
N LYS A 71 -4.83 12.39 -24.16
CA LYS A 71 -4.97 13.66 -24.91
C LYS A 71 -6.20 13.73 -25.82
N ASP A 72 -6.77 12.58 -26.18
CA ASP A 72 -7.94 12.45 -27.06
C ASP A 72 -9.22 12.19 -26.23
N GLY A 73 -9.11 12.14 -24.90
CA GLY A 73 -10.21 11.92 -23.95
C GLY A 73 -10.56 10.44 -23.70
N ASN A 74 -9.78 9.49 -24.24
CA ASN A 74 -10.00 8.08 -23.95
C ASN A 74 -9.43 7.74 -22.58
N MET A 75 -10.19 7.00 -21.79
CA MET A 75 -9.75 6.57 -20.45
C MET A 75 -8.74 5.45 -20.55
N GLN A 76 -7.59 5.62 -19.87
CA GLN A 76 -6.49 4.66 -19.85
C GLN A 76 -6.15 4.30 -18.39
N ASP A 77 -5.91 3.01 -18.12
CA ASP A 77 -5.36 2.58 -16.83
C ASP A 77 -3.83 2.73 -16.84
N VAL A 78 -3.32 3.52 -15.90
CA VAL A 78 -1.89 3.87 -15.84
C VAL A 78 -1.13 3.17 -14.73
N VAL A 79 -1.73 2.20 -14.01
CA VAL A 79 -1.05 1.41 -12.97
C VAL A 79 -1.17 -0.08 -13.23
N ILE A 80 -0.11 -0.82 -12.87
CA ILE A 80 -0.09 -2.28 -13.00
C ILE A 80 -0.74 -2.88 -11.75
N GLY A 81 -1.68 -3.82 -11.96
CA GLY A 81 -2.37 -4.56 -10.92
C GLY A 81 -2.94 -5.88 -11.41
N TYR A 82 -3.49 -6.67 -10.48
CA TYR A 82 -4.28 -7.86 -10.81
C TYR A 82 -5.77 -7.52 -10.86
N SER A 83 -6.53 -8.27 -11.64
CA SER A 83 -7.96 -8.06 -11.81
C SER A 83 -8.83 -8.82 -10.81
N ASN A 84 -8.25 -9.51 -9.85
CA ASN A 84 -8.97 -10.29 -8.85
C ASN A 84 -8.19 -10.47 -7.54
N ILE A 85 -8.91 -10.79 -6.47
CA ILE A 85 -8.33 -10.96 -5.14
C ILE A 85 -7.47 -12.21 -5.01
N THR A 86 -7.80 -13.29 -5.72
CA THR A 86 -7.07 -14.55 -5.65
C THR A 86 -5.61 -14.37 -6.08
N ASP A 87 -5.38 -13.62 -7.14
CA ASP A 87 -4.03 -13.32 -7.62
C ASP A 87 -3.24 -12.49 -6.62
N TYR A 88 -3.86 -11.48 -5.98
CA TYR A 88 -3.21 -10.72 -4.92
C TYR A 88 -2.88 -11.55 -3.68
N ALA A 89 -3.74 -12.51 -3.32
CA ALA A 89 -3.55 -13.34 -2.13
C ALA A 89 -2.56 -14.48 -2.33
N THR A 90 -2.31 -14.91 -3.58
CA THR A 90 -1.50 -16.11 -3.88
C THR A 90 -0.21 -15.83 -4.64
N LYS A 91 -0.10 -14.68 -5.30
CA LYS A 91 1.10 -14.31 -6.07
C LYS A 91 1.86 -13.20 -5.33
N PRO A 92 3.15 -13.38 -4.99
CA PRO A 92 3.95 -12.33 -4.38
C PRO A 92 3.95 -11.07 -5.26
N SER A 93 3.51 -9.96 -4.69
CA SER A 93 3.40 -8.69 -5.43
C SER A 93 3.23 -7.53 -4.45
N ASP A 94 3.87 -6.40 -4.78
CA ASP A 94 3.66 -5.14 -4.07
C ASP A 94 2.79 -4.16 -4.87
N PHE A 95 2.19 -4.59 -6.00
CA PHE A 95 1.37 -3.74 -6.87
C PHE A 95 0.34 -2.94 -6.09
N GLY A 96 0.47 -1.61 -6.14
CA GLY A 96 -0.44 -0.64 -5.54
C GLY A 96 -0.53 -0.64 -4.01
N ALA A 97 0.24 -1.47 -3.31
CA ALA A 97 0.10 -1.74 -1.89
C ALA A 97 0.40 -0.52 -1.00
N SER A 98 -0.35 -0.42 0.12
CA SER A 98 0.01 0.40 1.27
C SER A 98 0.96 -0.41 2.16
N VAL A 99 2.26 -0.15 2.00
CA VAL A 99 3.33 -0.92 2.65
C VAL A 99 3.55 -0.43 4.07
N GLY A 100 3.73 -1.36 4.99
CA GLY A 100 4.06 -1.13 6.39
C GLY A 100 4.42 -2.46 7.08
N ARG A 101 4.87 -2.43 8.37
CA ARG A 101 5.03 -1.28 9.25
C ARG A 101 6.16 -0.34 8.76
N TYR A 102 7.19 -0.89 8.09
CA TYR A 102 8.34 -0.15 7.60
C TYR A 102 8.63 -0.50 6.14
N ALA A 103 8.47 0.46 5.25
CA ALA A 103 8.75 0.34 3.84
C ALA A 103 10.25 0.32 3.56
N ASN A 104 10.65 -0.40 2.50
CA ASN A 104 12.04 -0.66 2.14
C ASN A 104 12.77 -1.48 3.22
N ARG A 105 14.10 -1.45 3.27
CA ARG A 105 14.92 -2.39 4.06
C ARG A 105 15.34 -1.83 5.41
N ILE A 106 15.34 -2.73 6.39
CA ILE A 106 16.04 -2.54 7.67
C ILE A 106 17.24 -3.48 7.67
N ALA A 107 18.44 -2.90 7.81
CA ALA A 107 19.69 -3.62 7.75
C ALA A 107 19.73 -4.80 8.74
N ASN A 108 20.15 -5.98 8.26
CA ASN A 108 20.28 -7.22 9.03
C ASN A 108 18.99 -7.66 9.76
N GLY A 109 17.84 -7.05 9.44
CA GLY A 109 16.58 -7.32 10.12
C GLY A 109 16.64 -7.03 11.63
N VAL A 110 17.33 -5.95 12.03
CA VAL A 110 17.51 -5.61 13.46
C VAL A 110 17.25 -4.11 13.65
N ILE A 111 16.47 -3.80 14.69
CA ILE A 111 16.33 -2.42 15.20
C ILE A 111 16.67 -2.40 16.70
N THR A 112 17.20 -1.27 17.16
CA THR A 112 17.45 -1.03 18.59
C THR A 112 16.66 0.21 19.02
N ILE A 113 15.82 0.07 20.04
CA ILE A 113 15.05 1.16 20.63
C ILE A 113 15.25 1.12 22.15
N ASP A 114 15.75 2.23 22.73
CA ASP A 114 16.06 2.35 24.17
C ASP A 114 16.89 1.15 24.68
N ASP A 115 17.97 0.82 23.98
CA ASP A 115 18.90 -0.29 24.27
C ASP A 115 18.28 -1.71 24.19
N VAL A 116 17.01 -1.83 23.78
CA VAL A 116 16.37 -3.12 23.51
C VAL A 116 16.50 -3.45 22.03
N VAL A 117 17.03 -4.63 21.75
CA VAL A 117 17.22 -5.16 20.40
C VAL A 117 15.98 -5.95 19.99
N TYR A 118 15.47 -5.68 18.82
CA TYR A 118 14.35 -6.39 18.19
C TYR A 118 14.80 -7.04 16.90
N ASP A 119 14.64 -8.36 16.81
CA ASP A 119 14.88 -9.14 15.59
C ASP A 119 13.63 -9.16 14.74
N LEU A 120 13.80 -8.80 13.46
CA LEU A 120 12.76 -8.76 12.42
C LEU A 120 13.00 -9.87 11.39
N PRO A 121 11.99 -10.27 10.61
CA PRO A 121 12.16 -11.22 9.53
C PRO A 121 13.25 -10.80 8.54
N LYS A 122 14.09 -11.76 8.11
CA LYS A 122 15.16 -11.55 7.12
C LYS A 122 14.72 -12.11 5.77
N ASN A 123 13.68 -11.52 5.22
CA ASN A 123 12.97 -12.00 4.04
C ASN A 123 13.62 -11.61 2.70
N ASN A 124 14.67 -10.75 2.72
CA ASN A 124 15.32 -10.30 1.51
C ASN A 124 16.82 -10.01 1.75
N PHE A 125 17.71 -10.82 1.14
CA PHE A 125 19.18 -10.69 1.24
C PHE A 125 19.71 -10.52 2.68
N GLY A 126 19.06 -11.12 3.67
CA GLY A 126 19.44 -11.00 5.08
C GLY A 126 18.92 -9.72 5.77
N HIS A 127 18.13 -8.92 5.08
CA HIS A 127 17.47 -7.71 5.59
C HIS A 127 15.97 -7.91 5.76
N CYS A 128 15.33 -7.07 6.57
CA CYS A 128 13.87 -6.99 6.63
C CYS A 128 13.38 -6.03 5.56
N LEU A 129 12.65 -6.55 4.56
CA LEU A 129 12.05 -5.78 3.48
C LEU A 129 10.55 -5.64 3.69
N HIS A 130 10.03 -4.41 3.58
CA HIS A 130 8.60 -4.11 3.56
C HIS A 130 7.81 -4.70 4.75
N GLY A 131 8.34 -4.54 5.96
CA GLY A 131 7.71 -5.04 7.18
C GLY A 131 7.80 -6.56 7.33
N GLY A 132 8.75 -7.21 6.64
CA GLY A 132 8.93 -8.66 6.66
C GLY A 132 7.96 -9.41 5.75
N CYS A 133 7.57 -8.79 4.62
CA CYS A 133 6.57 -9.32 3.73
C CYS A 133 6.86 -10.76 3.27
N THR A 134 5.87 -11.63 3.46
CA THR A 134 5.85 -13.01 2.96
C THR A 134 4.40 -13.49 2.88
N LEU A 135 4.16 -14.50 2.06
CA LEU A 135 2.88 -15.22 2.03
C LEU A 135 2.96 -16.50 2.86
N GLU A 136 4.14 -17.09 2.98
CA GLU A 136 4.36 -18.36 3.67
C GLU A 136 5.39 -18.22 4.80
N PRO A 137 5.26 -18.92 5.93
CA PRO A 137 4.17 -19.85 6.31
C PRO A 137 2.87 -19.14 6.73
N ALA A 138 2.91 -17.82 6.87
CA ALA A 138 1.73 -16.98 7.14
C ALA A 138 1.93 -15.60 6.48
N PRO A 139 0.87 -14.94 6.02
CA PRO A 139 0.95 -13.61 5.44
C PRO A 139 1.53 -12.60 6.44
N MET A 140 2.65 -11.98 6.10
CA MET A 140 3.28 -10.89 6.84
C MET A 140 3.49 -9.68 5.95
N GLY A 141 3.73 -8.52 6.58
CA GLY A 141 3.71 -7.24 5.89
C GLY A 141 2.28 -6.77 5.63
N TRP A 142 2.04 -5.47 5.73
CA TRP A 142 0.67 -4.95 5.61
C TRP A 142 0.08 -5.13 4.22
N GLN A 143 0.91 -5.20 3.18
CA GLN A 143 0.51 -5.48 1.80
C GLN A 143 -0.16 -6.85 1.60
N ASN A 144 0.05 -7.79 2.50
CA ASN A 144 -0.52 -9.14 2.45
C ASN A 144 -1.65 -9.35 3.47
N GLN A 145 -2.18 -8.28 4.04
CA GLN A 145 -3.20 -8.33 5.08
C GLN A 145 -4.44 -7.50 4.73
N VAL A 146 -5.58 -7.87 5.32
CA VAL A 146 -6.84 -7.15 5.09
C VAL A 146 -6.94 -5.97 6.06
N PHE A 147 -7.14 -4.77 5.52
CA PHE A 147 -7.44 -3.56 6.28
C PHE A 147 -8.93 -3.47 6.59
N ASP A 148 -9.27 -2.88 7.73
CA ASP A 148 -10.65 -2.50 8.00
C ASP A 148 -10.98 -1.20 7.25
N VAL A 149 -12.24 -1.04 6.84
CA VAL A 149 -12.70 0.16 6.15
C VAL A 149 -13.47 1.04 7.12
N GLU A 150 -12.91 2.20 7.44
CA GLU A 150 -13.53 3.14 8.39
C GLU A 150 -14.54 4.06 7.69
N LYS A 151 -14.22 4.48 6.46
CA LYS A 151 -15.04 5.43 5.71
C LYS A 151 -14.90 5.22 4.21
N VAL A 152 -16.00 5.34 3.49
CA VAL A 152 -16.03 5.43 2.02
C VAL A 152 -16.97 6.55 1.62
N THR A 153 -16.54 7.39 0.68
CA THR A 153 -17.36 8.38 -0.03
C THR A 153 -17.13 8.22 -1.54
N ASP A 154 -17.76 9.05 -2.36
CA ASP A 154 -17.56 9.02 -3.81
C ASP A 154 -16.10 9.22 -4.23
N ASN A 155 -15.32 9.98 -3.46
CA ASN A 155 -13.96 10.37 -3.81
C ASN A 155 -12.90 10.09 -2.72
N GLN A 156 -13.27 9.43 -1.62
CA GLN A 156 -12.33 9.15 -0.52
C GLN A 156 -12.60 7.79 0.12
N ILE A 157 -11.51 7.10 0.47
CA ILE A 157 -11.56 5.92 1.33
C ILE A 157 -10.55 6.05 2.47
N VAL A 158 -10.96 5.65 3.68
CA VAL A 158 -10.10 5.55 4.87
C VAL A 158 -9.99 4.09 5.27
N LEU A 159 -8.78 3.58 5.18
CA LEU A 159 -8.41 2.20 5.52
C LEU A 159 -7.65 2.18 6.83
N VAL A 160 -7.95 1.22 7.70
CA VAL A 160 -7.34 1.09 9.03
C VAL A 160 -6.64 -0.25 9.14
N LYS A 161 -5.37 -0.22 9.55
CA LYS A 161 -4.59 -1.40 9.91
C LYS A 161 -4.29 -1.36 11.40
N VAL A 162 -4.80 -2.35 12.11
CA VAL A 162 -4.37 -2.63 13.50
C VAL A 162 -3.22 -3.62 13.44
N SER A 163 -2.08 -3.22 13.98
CA SER A 163 -0.84 -4.01 14.01
C SER A 163 -0.45 -4.21 15.47
N PRO A 164 -0.62 -5.43 16.03
CA PRO A 164 -0.37 -5.70 17.45
C PRO A 164 1.12 -5.63 17.79
N ASP A 165 1.41 -5.44 19.09
CA ASP A 165 2.76 -5.54 19.65
C ASP A 165 3.38 -6.90 19.27
N GLY A 166 4.60 -6.88 18.72
CA GLY A 166 5.30 -8.07 18.26
C GLY A 166 4.95 -8.55 16.84
N GLU A 167 4.02 -7.91 16.13
CA GLU A 167 3.74 -8.25 14.71
C GLU A 167 5.03 -8.11 13.90
N ALA A 168 5.46 -9.20 13.24
CA ALA A 168 6.73 -9.29 12.51
C ALA A 168 7.95 -8.81 13.33
N GLY A 169 7.92 -8.97 14.65
CA GLY A 169 9.00 -8.57 15.59
C GLY A 169 8.99 -7.09 15.97
N PHE A 170 8.14 -6.25 15.39
CA PHE A 170 8.08 -4.83 15.72
C PHE A 170 7.39 -4.57 17.07
N PRO A 171 7.96 -3.73 17.95
CA PRO A 171 7.34 -3.39 19.24
C PRO A 171 6.16 -2.42 19.08
N GLY A 172 5.25 -2.49 20.05
CA GLY A 172 4.12 -1.58 20.23
C GLY A 172 2.89 -1.93 19.39
N ASN A 173 1.72 -1.71 20.00
CA ASN A 173 0.46 -1.74 19.28
C ASN A 173 0.35 -0.48 18.41
N VAL A 174 0.07 -0.65 17.13
CA VAL A 174 -0.06 0.45 16.18
C VAL A 174 -1.44 0.41 15.56
N VAL A 175 -2.10 1.56 15.53
CA VAL A 175 -3.28 1.80 14.69
C VAL A 175 -2.86 2.77 13.59
N ALA A 176 -2.72 2.26 12.38
CA ALA A 176 -2.36 3.04 11.20
C ALA A 176 -3.57 3.25 10.30
N LYS A 177 -3.67 4.44 9.71
CA LYS A 177 -4.69 4.75 8.71
C LYS A 177 -4.02 5.17 7.41
N THR A 178 -4.55 4.68 6.30
CA THR A 178 -4.24 5.14 4.95
C THR A 178 -5.49 5.77 4.38
N THR A 179 -5.42 7.04 4.04
CA THR A 179 -6.52 7.78 3.41
C THR A 179 -6.14 8.08 1.97
N TYR A 180 -6.94 7.60 1.03
CA TYR A 180 -6.87 7.99 -0.37
C TYR A 180 -7.99 8.96 -0.68
N THR A 181 -7.65 10.12 -1.23
CA THR A 181 -8.61 11.12 -1.70
C THR A 181 -8.34 11.45 -3.16
N LEU A 182 -9.31 11.18 -4.01
CA LEU A 182 -9.28 11.62 -5.40
C LEU A 182 -9.83 13.04 -5.48
N THR A 183 -8.99 13.99 -5.84
CA THR A 183 -9.35 15.42 -5.88
C THR A 183 -10.00 15.81 -7.21
N ASP A 184 -10.70 16.94 -7.24
CA ASP A 184 -11.36 17.41 -8.45
C ASP A 184 -10.37 17.96 -9.51
N ASP A 185 -9.11 18.19 -9.17
CA ASP A 185 -8.03 18.57 -10.08
C ASP A 185 -7.21 17.37 -10.60
N ASN A 186 -7.78 16.16 -10.47
CA ASN A 186 -7.20 14.90 -10.93
C ASN A 186 -5.90 14.50 -10.21
N ALA A 187 -5.75 14.85 -8.94
CA ALA A 187 -4.69 14.36 -8.09
C ALA A 187 -5.21 13.29 -7.12
N ILE A 188 -4.31 12.42 -6.65
CA ILE A 188 -4.57 11.45 -5.59
C ILE A 188 -3.76 11.88 -4.37
N ASP A 189 -4.45 12.39 -3.35
CA ASP A 189 -3.83 12.65 -2.05
C ASP A 189 -3.79 11.36 -1.25
N ILE A 190 -2.59 11.02 -0.75
CA ILE A 190 -2.38 9.87 0.11
C ILE A 190 -1.88 10.37 1.46
N VAL A 191 -2.69 10.16 2.51
CA VAL A 191 -2.32 10.56 3.87
C VAL A 191 -2.19 9.34 4.75
N TRP A 192 -1.03 9.19 5.38
CA TRP A 192 -0.79 8.17 6.40
C TRP A 192 -0.76 8.81 7.77
N THR A 193 -1.49 8.21 8.71
CA THR A 193 -1.42 8.56 10.12
C THR A 193 -1.26 7.29 10.96
N ALA A 194 -0.59 7.41 12.10
CA ALA A 194 -0.45 6.28 13.01
C ALA A 194 -0.40 6.75 14.46
N THR A 195 -0.95 5.91 15.34
CA THR A 195 -0.81 6.05 16.79
C THR A 195 -0.22 4.76 17.36
N THR A 196 0.52 4.87 18.45
CA THR A 196 1.13 3.73 19.12
C THR A 196 1.16 3.92 20.63
N ASP A 197 1.19 2.81 21.36
CA ASP A 197 1.31 2.79 22.83
C ASP A 197 2.76 2.66 23.34
N LYS A 198 3.71 2.34 22.43
CA LYS A 198 5.15 2.22 22.74
C LYS A 198 6.00 2.86 21.62
N LYS A 199 7.26 3.16 21.94
CA LYS A 199 8.22 3.55 20.91
C LYS A 199 8.35 2.43 19.88
N THR A 200 8.26 2.78 18.61
CA THR A 200 8.40 1.87 17.47
C THR A 200 8.91 2.63 16.25
N VAL A 201 9.13 1.93 15.15
CA VAL A 201 9.46 2.53 13.86
C VAL A 201 8.29 2.42 12.91
N ILE A 202 8.00 3.50 12.19
CA ILE A 202 6.97 3.54 11.15
C ILE A 202 7.53 4.27 9.93
N ASN A 203 7.44 3.65 8.78
CA ASN A 203 7.70 4.25 7.48
C ASN A 203 6.75 3.63 6.46
N GLN A 204 5.75 4.38 6.02
CA GLN A 204 4.73 3.89 5.10
C GLN A 204 4.95 4.44 3.70
N THR A 205 4.55 3.67 2.69
CA THR A 205 4.55 4.11 1.29
C THR A 205 3.41 3.46 0.52
N ASN A 206 3.07 4.02 -0.64
CA ASN A 206 2.29 3.34 -1.68
C ASN A 206 3.24 2.79 -2.74
N HIS A 207 3.00 1.57 -3.18
CA HIS A 207 3.89 0.83 -4.10
C HIS A 207 3.25 0.66 -5.49
N CYS A 208 2.66 1.71 -6.04
CA CYS A 208 2.18 1.69 -7.43
C CYS A 208 3.33 1.57 -8.43
N TYR A 209 3.09 0.80 -9.48
CA TYR A 209 3.92 0.71 -10.68
C TYR A 209 3.17 1.39 -11.82
N PHE A 210 3.74 2.46 -12.37
CA PHE A 210 3.10 3.27 -13.39
C PHE A 210 3.56 2.87 -14.79
N ASN A 211 2.60 2.78 -15.72
CA ASN A 211 2.85 2.72 -17.15
C ASN A 211 1.87 3.67 -17.88
N LEU A 212 2.37 4.84 -18.27
CA LEU A 212 1.56 5.90 -18.87
C LEU A 212 1.15 5.61 -20.33
N ASN A 213 1.56 4.47 -20.89
CA ASN A 213 1.10 4.06 -22.21
C ASN A 213 -0.37 3.62 -22.22
N GLY A 214 -0.95 3.31 -21.04
CA GLY A 214 -2.28 2.72 -20.96
C GLY A 214 -2.37 1.26 -21.44
N ASP A 215 -1.29 0.73 -21.99
CA ASP A 215 -1.12 -0.66 -22.36
C ASP A 215 0.04 -1.25 -21.54
N HIS A 216 -0.29 -2.08 -20.58
CA HIS A 216 0.67 -2.68 -19.65
C HIS A 216 1.64 -3.69 -20.32
N GLN A 217 1.40 -4.06 -21.58
CA GLN A 217 2.31 -4.89 -22.37
C GLN A 217 3.42 -4.08 -23.04
N MET A 218 3.22 -2.77 -23.17
CA MET A 218 4.26 -1.89 -23.73
C MET A 218 5.36 -1.59 -22.71
N PRO A 219 6.64 -1.62 -23.11
CA PRO A 219 7.73 -1.21 -22.22
C PRO A 219 7.69 0.30 -21.95
N ILE A 220 8.12 0.71 -20.76
CA ILE A 220 8.13 2.13 -20.34
C ILE A 220 9.32 2.93 -20.86
N THR A 221 10.13 2.38 -21.79
CA THR A 221 11.35 3.01 -22.31
C THR A 221 11.09 4.30 -23.11
N ASN A 222 9.85 4.59 -23.46
CA ASN A 222 9.41 5.82 -24.10
C ASN A 222 8.98 6.91 -23.10
N HIS A 223 9.01 6.62 -21.77
CA HIS A 223 8.69 7.60 -20.75
C HIS A 223 9.84 8.57 -20.56
N LEU A 224 9.51 9.81 -20.22
CA LEU A 224 10.47 10.81 -19.79
C LEU A 224 10.41 10.91 -18.26
N LEU A 225 11.59 10.85 -17.62
CA LEU A 225 11.74 11.01 -16.18
C LEU A 225 12.63 12.21 -15.91
N GLN A 226 12.15 13.13 -15.09
CA GLN A 226 12.93 14.23 -14.56
C GLN A 226 12.86 14.24 -13.04
N LEU A 227 14.02 14.39 -12.38
CA LEU A 227 14.11 14.47 -10.92
C LEU A 227 14.87 15.76 -10.55
N ASN A 228 14.28 16.58 -9.69
CA ASN A 228 14.95 17.75 -9.10
C ASN A 228 15.75 17.27 -7.88
N ALA A 229 16.88 16.61 -8.14
CA ALA A 229 17.76 16.07 -7.10
C ALA A 229 19.21 16.15 -7.55
N ASP A 230 20.06 16.76 -6.74
CA ASP A 230 21.51 16.89 -6.97
C ASP A 230 22.28 15.68 -6.45
N CYS A 231 21.67 14.88 -5.56
CA CYS A 231 22.30 13.74 -4.92
C CYS A 231 21.33 12.54 -4.87
N TYR A 232 21.91 11.36 -4.68
CA TYR A 232 21.19 10.11 -4.42
C TYR A 232 21.86 9.32 -3.29
N THR A 233 21.17 8.33 -2.76
CA THR A 233 21.69 7.39 -1.76
C THR A 233 22.06 6.06 -2.43
N PRO A 234 23.35 5.77 -2.63
CA PRO A 234 23.80 4.52 -3.22
C PRO A 234 23.36 3.30 -2.39
N VAL A 235 23.19 2.18 -3.07
CA VAL A 235 22.91 0.89 -2.45
C VAL A 235 24.03 -0.10 -2.76
N ASP A 236 24.24 -1.07 -1.87
CA ASP A 236 25.16 -2.19 -2.09
C ASP A 236 24.51 -3.31 -2.93
N SER A 237 25.21 -4.42 -3.10
CA SER A 237 24.72 -5.60 -3.86
C SER A 237 23.49 -6.28 -3.25
N THR A 238 23.12 -5.94 -2.02
CA THR A 238 21.91 -6.43 -1.32
C THR A 238 20.77 -5.40 -1.38
N TYR A 239 20.98 -4.31 -2.12
CA TYR A 239 20.06 -3.16 -2.21
C TYR A 239 19.87 -2.41 -0.87
N MET A 240 20.81 -2.58 0.06
CA MET A 240 20.83 -1.81 1.30
C MET A 240 21.57 -0.50 1.07
N THR A 241 21.03 0.62 1.57
CA THR A 241 21.69 1.92 1.48
C THR A 241 23.01 1.91 2.23
N THR A 242 24.06 2.46 1.60
CA THR A 242 25.44 2.47 2.18
C THR A 242 25.63 3.53 3.24
N GLY A 243 24.70 4.49 3.35
CA GLY A 243 24.84 5.69 4.20
C GLY A 243 25.55 6.86 3.49
N GLU A 244 26.07 6.64 2.28
CA GLU A 244 26.65 7.69 1.45
C GLU A 244 25.53 8.56 0.85
N ILE A 245 25.82 9.85 0.66
CA ILE A 245 25.06 10.79 -0.17
C ILE A 245 25.96 11.19 -1.32
N ALA A 246 25.73 10.59 -2.50
CA ALA A 246 26.57 10.77 -3.68
C ALA A 246 25.94 11.76 -4.67
N PRO A 247 26.75 12.59 -5.37
CA PRO A 247 26.23 13.49 -6.40
C PRO A 247 25.71 12.67 -7.61
N VAL A 248 24.63 13.13 -8.24
CA VAL A 248 24.09 12.51 -9.46
C VAL A 248 24.91 12.88 -10.69
N ALA A 249 25.53 14.04 -10.72
CA ALA A 249 26.23 14.58 -11.87
C ALA A 249 27.29 13.62 -12.44
N GLY A 250 27.20 13.34 -13.73
CA GLY A 250 28.11 12.42 -14.45
C GLY A 250 27.85 10.93 -14.17
N THR A 251 26.74 10.58 -13.53
CA THR A 251 26.32 9.20 -13.27
C THR A 251 25.04 8.85 -14.04
N PRO A 252 24.68 7.55 -14.19
CA PRO A 252 23.39 7.14 -14.74
C PRO A 252 22.17 7.57 -13.89
N MET A 253 22.39 8.12 -12.69
CA MET A 253 21.36 8.62 -11.78
C MET A 253 21.02 10.10 -11.99
N ASP A 254 21.65 10.75 -12.98
CA ASP A 254 21.39 12.16 -13.33
C ASP A 254 20.16 12.26 -14.23
N PHE A 255 19.04 12.66 -13.62
CA PHE A 255 17.74 12.92 -14.29
C PHE A 255 17.36 14.41 -14.15
N SER A 256 18.33 15.31 -14.03
CA SER A 256 18.10 16.73 -13.74
C SER A 256 17.66 17.56 -14.97
N ALA A 257 17.85 17.07 -16.20
CA ALA A 257 17.60 17.82 -17.43
C ALA A 257 16.54 17.17 -18.34
#